data_fa45f5599bb9245ed9a74c9da123ad09
#
_entry.id   fa45f5599bb9245ed9a74c9da123ad09
#
_cell.length_a   1.000
_cell.length_b   1.000
_cell.length_c   1.000
_cell.angle_alpha   90.00
_cell.angle_beta   90.00
_cell.angle_gamma   90.00
#
_symmetry.space_group_name_H-M   'P 1'
#
loop_
_entity.id
_entity.type
_entity.pdbx_description
1 polymer ?
#
loop_
_entity_poly.entity_id
_entity_poly.type
_entity_poly.pdbx_seq_one_letter_code
_entity_poly.pdbx_strand_id
1 'polypeptide(L)'
;MAEVDFENALVALQSEALDVLVNGGMREAQERCVQWASIDVPTFIRFGQFIYREDYEAPPHKSRNNSYLSADFIQTSRVTKGKKGIRSIVPYAPPPTNGLLWDEFRSLYPDASLTIVRQNEANDDYTDVFLGHAQVYVFAECYGVEGLQTLSLGKLRRVLESFALFKTGIKDVVRLIRYCYDNTAGGTNEDRLRRLVTMYTACNVETLWEDEEFADLIETNGEFAKGLVRSMLGRLN
;
A
#
# COMPACT_ATOMS: atom_id res chain seq x y z
N MET A 1 -6.02 -8.78 -21.88
CA MET A 1 -7.31 -8.23 -22.30
C MET A 1 -8.37 -8.91 -21.46
N ALA A 2 -8.96 -8.21 -20.51
CA ALA A 2 -10.06 -8.74 -19.73
C ALA A 2 -11.36 -8.24 -20.37
N GLU A 3 -12.09 -9.14 -20.98
CA GLU A 3 -13.45 -8.93 -21.41
C GLU A 3 -14.35 -9.56 -20.36
N VAL A 4 -15.09 -8.75 -19.62
CA VAL A 4 -16.01 -9.23 -18.59
C VAL A 4 -17.35 -8.55 -18.83
N ASP A 5 -18.35 -9.35 -19.05
CA ASP A 5 -19.73 -8.93 -19.19
C ASP A 5 -20.28 -8.65 -17.76
N PHE A 6 -20.10 -7.41 -17.30
CA PHE A 6 -20.75 -6.94 -16.08
C PHE A 6 -22.21 -6.58 -16.37
N GLU A 7 -23.07 -6.79 -15.42
CA GLU A 7 -24.37 -6.12 -15.45
C GLU A 7 -24.12 -4.61 -15.46
N ASN A 8 -24.23 -4.01 -16.62
CA ASN A 8 -23.89 -2.60 -16.90
C ASN A 8 -24.47 -1.63 -15.86
N ALA A 9 -25.65 -1.93 -15.32
CA ALA A 9 -26.31 -1.12 -14.31
C ALA A 9 -25.51 -1.01 -12.99
N LEU A 10 -24.88 -2.09 -12.52
CA LEU A 10 -24.12 -2.08 -11.27
C LEU A 10 -22.80 -1.29 -11.41
N VAL A 11 -22.17 -1.33 -12.56
CA VAL A 11 -20.94 -0.56 -12.84
C VAL A 11 -21.28 0.93 -12.92
N ALA A 12 -22.36 1.29 -13.63
CA ALA A 12 -22.80 2.67 -13.80
C ALA A 12 -23.14 3.35 -12.45
N LEU A 13 -23.71 2.60 -11.50
CA LEU A 13 -24.03 3.10 -10.17
C LEU A 13 -22.82 3.49 -9.31
N GLN A 14 -21.61 3.08 -9.68
CA GLN A 14 -20.42 3.31 -8.87
C GLN A 14 -19.89 4.75 -9.00
N SER A 15 -20.04 5.37 -10.17
CA SER A 15 -19.65 6.76 -10.40
C SER A 15 -20.25 7.31 -11.68
N GLU A 16 -20.31 8.65 -11.77
CA GLU A 16 -20.73 9.36 -13.00
C GLU A 16 -19.82 9.03 -14.19
N ALA A 17 -18.51 8.91 -13.96
CA ALA A 17 -17.55 8.55 -15.01
C ALA A 17 -17.81 7.17 -15.59
N LEU A 18 -18.14 6.19 -14.74
CA LEU A 18 -18.49 4.84 -15.17
C LEU A 18 -19.87 4.80 -15.83
N ASP A 19 -20.84 5.61 -15.37
CA ASP A 19 -22.13 5.72 -16.02
C ASP A 19 -21.98 6.24 -17.46
N VAL A 20 -21.22 7.32 -17.65
CA VAL A 20 -20.94 7.86 -18.99
C VAL A 20 -20.19 6.84 -19.86
N LEU A 21 -19.29 6.07 -19.30
CA LEU A 21 -18.52 5.04 -20.02
C LEU A 21 -19.42 3.90 -20.53
N VAL A 22 -20.40 3.51 -19.71
CA VAL A 22 -21.28 2.33 -19.99
C VAL A 22 -22.54 2.72 -20.77
N ASN A 23 -23.17 3.86 -20.43
CA ASN A 23 -24.48 4.30 -20.94
C ASN A 23 -24.39 5.56 -21.81
N GLY A 24 -23.22 6.17 -21.94
CA GLY A 24 -23.02 7.40 -22.70
C GLY A 24 -23.05 7.22 -24.20
N GLY A 25 -22.68 8.29 -24.92
CA GLY A 25 -22.64 8.30 -26.39
C GLY A 25 -21.30 7.86 -26.99
N MET A 26 -20.36 7.37 -26.18
CA MET A 26 -19.05 6.94 -26.63
C MET A 26 -19.09 5.57 -27.31
N ARG A 27 -18.02 5.25 -28.02
CA ARG A 27 -17.89 3.98 -28.74
C ARG A 27 -18.02 2.76 -27.85
N GLU A 28 -17.47 2.84 -26.63
CA GLU A 28 -17.49 1.79 -25.62
C GLU A 28 -18.93 1.42 -25.23
N ALA A 29 -19.79 2.42 -25.03
CA ALA A 29 -21.19 2.19 -24.73
C ALA A 29 -21.96 1.58 -25.94
N GLN A 30 -21.62 2.00 -27.17
CA GLN A 30 -22.25 1.49 -28.39
C GLN A 30 -21.84 0.04 -28.69
N GLU A 31 -20.54 -0.27 -28.50
CA GLU A 31 -19.98 -1.62 -28.69
C GLU A 31 -20.24 -2.54 -27.51
N ARG A 32 -20.74 -2.00 -26.37
CA ARG A 32 -20.90 -2.70 -25.08
C ARG A 32 -19.61 -3.38 -24.61
N CYS A 33 -18.48 -2.78 -24.95
CA CYS A 33 -17.16 -3.31 -24.67
C CYS A 33 -16.23 -2.19 -24.23
N VAL A 34 -15.63 -2.30 -23.06
CA VAL A 34 -14.63 -1.37 -22.54
C VAL A 34 -13.27 -2.05 -22.54
N GLN A 35 -12.29 -1.45 -23.22
CA GLN A 35 -10.91 -1.92 -23.23
C GLN A 35 -10.09 -1.14 -22.20
N TRP A 36 -9.78 -1.74 -21.09
CA TRP A 36 -8.92 -1.16 -20.06
C TRP A 36 -7.46 -1.60 -20.26
N ALA A 37 -6.78 -0.97 -21.24
CA ALA A 37 -5.41 -1.35 -21.59
C ALA A 37 -4.36 -1.03 -20.51
N SER A 38 -4.65 -0.05 -19.65
CA SER A 38 -3.74 0.42 -18.58
C SER A 38 -3.99 -0.24 -17.23
N ILE A 39 -5.03 -1.08 -17.10
CA ILE A 39 -5.42 -1.71 -15.84
C ILE A 39 -5.02 -3.16 -15.87
N ASP A 40 -4.33 -3.61 -14.83
CA ASP A 40 -4.01 -5.02 -14.67
C ASP A 40 -5.24 -5.87 -14.30
N VAL A 41 -5.23 -7.11 -14.72
CA VAL A 41 -6.34 -8.05 -14.47
C VAL A 41 -6.65 -8.23 -12.97
N PRO A 42 -5.69 -8.35 -12.07
CA PRO A 42 -5.96 -8.42 -10.64
C PRO A 42 -6.70 -7.21 -10.08
N THR A 43 -6.36 -5.99 -10.50
CA THR A 43 -7.05 -4.76 -10.07
C THR A 43 -8.50 -4.76 -10.56
N PHE A 44 -8.71 -5.17 -11.80
CA PHE A 44 -10.04 -5.29 -12.37
C PHE A 44 -10.91 -6.33 -11.63
N ILE A 45 -10.35 -7.49 -11.28
CA ILE A 45 -11.05 -8.51 -10.49
C ILE A 45 -11.45 -7.95 -9.12
N ARG A 46 -10.58 -7.18 -8.46
CA ARG A 46 -10.89 -6.55 -7.16
C ARG A 46 -12.00 -5.51 -7.27
N PHE A 47 -12.02 -4.75 -8.34
CA PHE A 47 -13.14 -3.86 -8.63
C PHE A 47 -14.44 -4.64 -8.80
N GLY A 48 -14.43 -5.75 -9.54
CA GLY A 48 -15.59 -6.64 -9.64
C GLY A 48 -16.03 -7.19 -8.29
N GLN A 49 -15.11 -7.64 -7.44
CA GLN A 49 -15.44 -8.07 -6.08
C GLN A 49 -16.11 -6.96 -5.28
N PHE A 50 -15.60 -5.72 -5.37
CA PHE A 50 -16.19 -4.56 -4.70
C PHE A 50 -17.62 -4.28 -5.15
N ILE A 51 -17.90 -4.34 -6.45
CA ILE A 51 -19.26 -4.11 -6.98
C ILE A 51 -20.29 -5.07 -6.36
N TYR A 52 -19.93 -6.35 -6.17
CA TYR A 52 -20.86 -7.38 -5.70
C TYR A 52 -20.88 -7.56 -4.18
N ARG A 53 -19.80 -7.19 -3.47
CA ARG A 53 -19.63 -7.51 -2.05
C ARG A 53 -19.33 -6.29 -1.18
N GLU A 54 -19.18 -5.11 -1.78
CA GLU A 54 -18.67 -3.89 -1.13
C GLU A 54 -17.29 -4.11 -0.46
N ASP A 55 -16.58 -5.16 -0.88
CA ASP A 55 -15.27 -5.55 -0.38
C ASP A 55 -14.46 -6.27 -1.46
N TYR A 56 -13.13 -6.36 -1.28
CA TYR A 56 -12.25 -7.13 -2.16
C TYR A 56 -11.14 -7.84 -1.38
N GLU A 57 -10.62 -8.91 -1.97
CA GLU A 57 -9.55 -9.72 -1.39
C GLU A 57 -8.18 -9.09 -1.65
N ALA A 58 -7.38 -8.95 -0.58
CA ALA A 58 -5.99 -8.53 -0.70
C ALA A 58 -5.16 -9.57 -1.46
N PRO A 59 -4.11 -9.15 -2.21
CA PRO A 59 -3.15 -10.11 -2.75
C PRO A 59 -2.51 -10.92 -1.63
N PRO A 60 -2.18 -12.20 -1.86
CA PRO A 60 -1.40 -12.97 -0.92
C PRO A 60 0.04 -12.46 -0.87
N HIS A 61 0.63 -12.42 0.33
CA HIS A 61 2.07 -12.21 0.46
C HIS A 61 2.84 -13.42 -0.11
N LYS A 62 4.06 -13.18 -0.55
CA LYS A 62 4.98 -14.21 -1.04
C LYS A 62 6.09 -14.45 -0.03
N SER A 63 6.69 -15.63 -0.03
CA SER A 63 7.93 -15.85 0.71
C SER A 63 9.12 -15.49 -0.16
N ARG A 64 10.07 -14.73 0.39
CA ARG A 64 11.34 -14.46 -0.30
C ARG A 64 12.16 -15.72 -0.37
N ASN A 65 12.60 -16.09 -1.56
CA ASN A 65 13.49 -17.25 -1.72
C ASN A 65 14.77 -17.03 -0.90
N ASN A 66 15.13 -18.02 -0.13
CA ASN A 66 16.18 -18.03 0.91
C ASN A 66 17.61 -17.77 0.41
N SER A 67 17.84 -17.38 -0.86
CA SER A 67 19.16 -17.17 -1.45
C SER A 67 19.94 -15.97 -0.88
N TYR A 68 19.29 -15.08 -0.14
CA TYR A 68 19.92 -13.89 0.46
C TYR A 68 20.24 -14.01 1.95
N LEU A 69 19.81 -15.09 2.63
CA LEU A 69 20.02 -15.26 4.07
C LEU A 69 21.34 -15.97 4.43
N SER A 70 22.13 -16.43 3.45
CA SER A 70 23.29 -17.26 3.73
C SER A 70 24.60 -16.50 3.99
N ALA A 71 24.71 -15.19 3.69
CA ALA A 71 25.96 -14.45 3.85
C ALA A 71 26.03 -13.55 5.09
N ASP A 72 24.96 -12.83 5.42
CA ASP A 72 25.01 -11.81 6.49
C ASP A 72 24.56 -12.32 7.87
N PHE A 73 23.79 -13.42 7.92
CA PHE A 73 23.28 -13.96 9.19
C PHE A 73 24.31 -14.75 10.00
N ILE A 74 25.47 -15.11 9.42
CA ILE A 74 26.50 -15.96 10.08
C ILE A 74 27.50 -15.11 10.88
N GLN A 75 27.62 -13.79 10.65
CA GLN A 75 28.67 -12.98 11.30
C GLN A 75 28.32 -12.33 12.64
N THR A 76 27.07 -12.37 13.12
CA THR A 76 26.69 -11.76 14.42
C THR A 76 26.27 -12.73 15.51
N SER A 77 26.32 -14.02 15.31
CA SER A 77 26.04 -15.00 16.37
C SER A 77 27.32 -15.49 17.05
N ARG A 78 27.87 -14.70 17.97
CA ARG A 78 28.71 -15.26 19.05
C ARG A 78 27.84 -16.19 19.89
N VAL A 79 28.07 -17.49 19.69
CA VAL A 79 27.39 -18.56 20.42
C VAL A 79 27.83 -18.52 21.88
N THR A 80 26.98 -18.02 22.75
CA THR A 80 27.01 -18.38 24.17
C THR A 80 26.11 -19.60 24.35
N LYS A 81 26.73 -20.75 24.67
CA LYS A 81 26.03 -21.97 25.09
C LYS A 81 25.19 -21.69 26.33
N GLY A 82 23.88 -21.69 26.20
CA GLY A 82 22.94 -21.59 27.32
C GLY A 82 21.55 -22.05 26.89
N LYS A 83 21.13 -23.20 27.42
CA LYS A 83 19.80 -23.82 27.53
C LYS A 83 18.71 -23.47 26.51
N LYS A 84 18.11 -24.57 25.97
CA LYS A 84 16.94 -24.64 25.09
C LYS A 84 15.93 -23.51 25.34
N GLY A 85 15.82 -22.61 24.37
CA GLY A 85 14.77 -21.63 24.24
C GLY A 85 14.69 -21.23 22.77
N ILE A 86 13.53 -21.39 22.19
CA ILE A 86 13.20 -20.91 20.83
C ILE A 86 13.47 -19.41 20.83
N ARG A 87 14.46 -18.95 20.05
CA ARG A 87 14.71 -17.53 19.86
C ARG A 87 13.60 -17.00 18.95
N SER A 88 12.60 -16.37 19.55
CA SER A 88 11.70 -15.49 18.83
C SER A 88 12.53 -14.31 18.33
N ILE A 89 12.56 -14.08 17.02
CA ILE A 89 13.02 -12.83 16.43
C ILE A 89 11.99 -11.80 16.90
N VAL A 90 12.38 -10.93 17.84
CA VAL A 90 11.49 -9.87 18.32
C VAL A 90 11.32 -8.88 17.18
N PRO A 91 10.10 -8.61 16.73
CA PRO A 91 9.86 -7.54 15.76
C PRO A 91 10.37 -6.23 16.36
N TYR A 92 10.96 -5.37 15.51
CA TYR A 92 11.31 -4.02 15.94
C TYR A 92 10.02 -3.30 16.35
N ALA A 93 9.84 -3.07 17.63
CA ALA A 93 8.79 -2.19 18.09
C ALA A 93 9.22 -0.75 17.77
N PRO A 94 8.36 0.08 17.14
CA PRO A 94 8.71 1.47 16.89
C PRO A 94 9.11 2.16 18.20
N PRO A 95 10.14 3.02 18.18
CA PRO A 95 10.58 3.70 19.38
C PRO A 95 9.45 4.58 19.96
N PRO A 96 9.37 4.70 21.30
CA PRO A 96 8.28 5.41 21.98
C PRO A 96 8.15 6.90 21.64
N THR A 97 9.13 7.48 20.97
CA THR A 97 9.15 8.89 20.51
C THR A 97 8.16 9.19 19.40
N ASN A 98 7.55 8.19 18.77
CA ASN A 98 6.64 8.36 17.64
C ASN A 98 5.14 8.20 18.01
N GLY A 99 4.80 8.17 19.30
CA GLY A 99 3.44 7.89 19.76
C GLY A 99 2.37 8.76 19.07
N LEU A 100 2.51 10.08 19.11
CA LEU A 100 1.53 11.01 18.52
C LEU A 100 1.39 10.83 17.01
N LEU A 101 2.50 10.65 16.30
CA LEU A 101 2.48 10.46 14.86
C LEU A 101 1.86 9.12 14.46
N TRP A 102 2.12 8.06 15.24
CA TRP A 102 1.46 6.77 15.06
C TRP A 102 -0.04 6.83 15.34
N ASP A 103 -0.46 7.59 16.35
CA ASP A 103 -1.87 7.78 16.67
C ASP A 103 -2.58 8.56 15.54
N GLU A 104 -1.92 9.58 14.99
CA GLU A 104 -2.41 10.29 13.80
C GLU A 104 -2.50 9.36 12.60
N PHE A 105 -1.45 8.56 12.30
CA PHE A 105 -1.46 7.57 11.23
C PHE A 105 -2.62 6.57 11.38
N ARG A 106 -2.84 6.04 12.58
CA ARG A 106 -3.93 5.11 12.87
C ARG A 106 -5.31 5.73 12.67
N SER A 107 -5.44 7.01 12.90
CA SER A 107 -6.70 7.74 12.70
C SER A 107 -7.01 8.03 11.24
N LEU A 108 -6.02 7.92 10.34
CA LEU A 108 -6.24 8.09 8.91
C LEU A 108 -7.12 6.95 8.36
N TYR A 109 -8.10 7.32 7.57
CA TYR A 109 -8.93 6.39 6.79
C TYR A 109 -9.37 5.15 7.60
N PRO A 110 -10.19 5.33 8.64
CA PRO A 110 -10.66 4.23 9.47
C PRO A 110 -11.38 3.20 8.59
N ASP A 111 -11.01 1.93 8.77
CA ASP A 111 -11.61 0.82 8.06
C ASP A 111 -12.60 0.10 9.00
N ALA A 112 -13.82 -0.07 8.55
CA ALA A 112 -14.86 -0.79 9.28
C ALA A 112 -14.71 -2.33 9.18
N SER A 113 -13.82 -2.83 8.32
CA SER A 113 -13.58 -4.25 8.14
C SER A 113 -12.95 -4.87 9.39
N LEU A 114 -13.50 -5.97 9.85
CA LEU A 114 -13.00 -6.75 10.98
C LEU A 114 -11.93 -7.78 10.58
N THR A 115 -11.42 -7.72 9.36
CA THR A 115 -10.44 -8.68 8.86
C THR A 115 -9.15 -8.61 9.68
N ILE A 116 -8.78 -9.72 10.31
CA ILE A 116 -7.53 -9.83 11.05
C ILE A 116 -6.38 -9.87 10.03
N VAL A 117 -5.48 -8.88 10.11
CA VAL A 117 -4.26 -8.88 9.31
C VAL A 117 -3.22 -9.72 10.03
N ARG A 118 -2.69 -10.73 9.34
CA ARG A 118 -1.58 -11.54 9.87
C ARG A 118 -0.32 -10.66 9.98
N GLN A 119 0.39 -10.77 11.08
CA GLN A 119 1.70 -10.16 11.21
C GLN A 119 2.70 -10.88 10.28
N ASN A 120 3.50 -10.11 9.55
CA ASN A 120 4.51 -10.64 8.65
C ASN A 120 5.74 -11.17 9.39
N GLU A 121 6.46 -12.08 8.74
CA GLU A 121 7.78 -12.56 9.13
C GLU A 121 8.86 -11.85 8.30
N ALA A 122 10.13 -11.90 8.77
CA ALA A 122 11.24 -11.25 8.08
C ALA A 122 11.48 -11.74 6.64
N ASN A 123 10.97 -12.92 6.31
CA ASN A 123 11.12 -13.58 5.02
C ASN A 123 9.91 -13.37 4.09
N ASP A 124 8.89 -12.67 4.54
CA ASP A 124 7.71 -12.38 3.74
C ASP A 124 7.96 -11.18 2.81
N ASP A 125 7.49 -11.29 1.57
CA ASP A 125 7.46 -10.22 0.57
C ASP A 125 6.05 -9.66 0.50
N TYR A 126 5.89 -8.41 0.91
CA TYR A 126 4.62 -7.69 0.94
C TYR A 126 4.47 -6.71 -0.22
N THR A 127 5.42 -6.68 -1.17
CA THR A 127 5.35 -5.78 -2.33
C THR A 127 4.00 -5.87 -3.04
N ASP A 128 3.57 -7.10 -3.40
CA ASP A 128 2.31 -7.28 -4.12
C ASP A 128 1.08 -6.92 -3.27
N VAL A 129 1.16 -7.12 -1.95
CA VAL A 129 0.08 -6.74 -1.03
C VAL A 129 -0.10 -5.23 -1.01
N PHE A 130 1.00 -4.49 -0.84
CA PHE A 130 0.97 -3.03 -0.83
C PHE A 130 0.55 -2.45 -2.18
N LEU A 131 1.19 -2.91 -3.25
CA LEU A 131 0.89 -2.44 -4.60
C LEU A 131 -0.54 -2.77 -5.00
N GLY A 132 -1.07 -3.93 -4.63
CA GLY A 132 -2.43 -4.31 -4.97
C GLY A 132 -3.48 -3.38 -4.37
N HIS A 133 -3.29 -2.89 -3.14
CA HIS A 133 -4.17 -1.87 -2.56
C HIS A 133 -3.97 -0.50 -3.21
N ALA A 134 -2.73 -0.10 -3.49
CA ALA A 134 -2.41 1.15 -4.15
C ALA A 134 -2.96 1.21 -5.58
N GLN A 135 -2.88 0.11 -6.34
CA GLN A 135 -3.44 -0.01 -7.68
C GLN A 135 -4.96 0.13 -7.69
N VAL A 136 -5.65 -0.50 -6.73
CA VAL A 136 -7.10 -0.35 -6.55
C VAL A 136 -7.46 1.10 -6.25
N TYR A 137 -6.68 1.79 -5.41
CA TYR A 137 -6.90 3.22 -5.14
C TYR A 137 -6.75 4.06 -6.40
N VAL A 138 -5.66 3.90 -7.15
CA VAL A 138 -5.40 4.66 -8.40
C VAL A 138 -6.51 4.41 -9.42
N PHE A 139 -6.96 3.17 -9.57
CA PHE A 139 -8.13 2.85 -10.39
C PHE A 139 -9.37 3.61 -9.92
N ALA A 140 -9.68 3.53 -8.63
CA ALA A 140 -10.86 4.15 -8.05
C ALA A 140 -10.83 5.68 -8.16
N GLU A 141 -9.65 6.29 -8.06
CA GLU A 141 -9.45 7.72 -8.27
C GLU A 141 -9.70 8.11 -9.73
N CYS A 142 -9.12 7.37 -10.67
CA CYS A 142 -9.28 7.61 -12.10
C CYS A 142 -10.75 7.58 -12.55
N TYR A 143 -11.54 6.67 -11.98
CA TYR A 143 -12.94 6.49 -12.33
C TYR A 143 -13.93 7.11 -11.33
N GLY A 144 -13.46 7.85 -10.32
CA GLY A 144 -14.30 8.55 -9.35
C GLY A 144 -15.10 7.64 -8.41
N VAL A 145 -14.62 6.42 -8.13
CA VAL A 145 -15.30 5.46 -7.25
C VAL A 145 -14.92 5.70 -5.79
N GLU A 146 -15.55 6.68 -5.13
CA GLU A 146 -15.18 7.13 -3.77
C GLU A 146 -15.22 6.02 -2.71
N GLY A 147 -16.22 5.13 -2.77
CA GLY A 147 -16.34 4.01 -1.86
C GLY A 147 -15.12 3.07 -1.93
N LEU A 148 -14.67 2.77 -3.14
CA LEU A 148 -13.50 1.92 -3.38
C LEU A 148 -12.18 2.63 -3.01
N GLN A 149 -12.07 3.95 -3.25
CA GLN A 149 -10.92 4.75 -2.76
C GLN A 149 -10.79 4.64 -1.25
N THR A 150 -11.88 4.87 -0.52
CA THR A 150 -11.89 4.84 0.94
C THR A 150 -11.57 3.44 1.47
N LEU A 151 -12.16 2.41 0.88
CA LEU A 151 -11.90 1.02 1.25
C LEU A 151 -10.44 0.64 1.03
N SER A 152 -9.86 0.99 -0.12
CA SER A 152 -8.47 0.63 -0.44
C SER A 152 -7.46 1.33 0.46
N LEU A 153 -7.68 2.60 0.80
CA LEU A 153 -6.86 3.34 1.77
C LEU A 153 -6.95 2.72 3.17
N GLY A 154 -8.17 2.39 3.63
CA GLY A 154 -8.37 1.74 4.93
C GLY A 154 -7.66 0.40 5.02
N LYS A 155 -7.77 -0.43 3.98
CA LYS A 155 -7.07 -1.72 3.91
C LYS A 155 -5.55 -1.56 3.89
N LEU A 156 -5.02 -0.66 3.05
CA LEU A 156 -3.57 -0.39 3.00
C LEU A 156 -3.05 0.12 4.35
N ARG A 157 -3.76 1.08 4.98
CA ARG A 157 -3.40 1.58 6.31
C ARG A 157 -3.30 0.45 7.33
N ARG A 158 -4.27 -0.47 7.37
CA ARG A 158 -4.25 -1.61 8.31
C ARG A 158 -3.11 -2.56 8.05
N VAL A 159 -2.83 -2.86 6.79
CA VAL A 159 -1.68 -3.71 6.44
C VAL A 159 -0.39 -3.04 6.89
N LEU A 160 -0.20 -1.74 6.62
CA LEU A 160 0.97 -0.98 7.06
C LEU A 160 1.07 -0.88 8.59
N GLU A 161 -0.06 -0.73 9.31
CA GLU A 161 -0.10 -0.71 10.77
C GLU A 161 0.38 -2.02 11.40
N SER A 162 0.00 -3.16 10.80
CA SER A 162 0.37 -4.49 11.28
C SER A 162 1.73 -4.98 10.76
N PHE A 163 2.30 -4.27 9.78
CA PHE A 163 3.55 -4.66 9.13
C PHE A 163 4.75 -4.40 10.05
N ALA A 164 5.40 -5.48 10.48
CA ALA A 164 6.68 -5.40 11.17
C ALA A 164 7.77 -5.06 10.16
N LEU A 165 8.36 -3.87 10.28
CA LEU A 165 9.39 -3.39 9.36
C LEU A 165 10.74 -4.03 9.68
N PHE A 166 11.02 -5.15 9.03
CA PHE A 166 12.36 -5.76 9.01
C PHE A 166 13.23 -5.10 7.94
N LYS A 167 14.55 -5.21 8.03
CA LYS A 167 15.48 -4.72 7.00
C LYS A 167 15.14 -5.23 5.59
N THR A 168 14.74 -6.49 5.49
CA THR A 168 14.30 -7.12 4.24
C THR A 168 13.02 -6.52 3.68
N GLY A 169 12.17 -5.92 4.52
CA GLY A 169 10.90 -5.30 4.15
C GLY A 169 10.99 -3.84 3.71
N ILE A 170 12.14 -3.18 3.89
CA ILE A 170 12.33 -1.77 3.51
C ILE A 170 12.08 -1.58 2.02
N LYS A 171 12.57 -2.50 1.19
CA LYS A 171 12.37 -2.45 -0.27
C LYS A 171 10.91 -2.51 -0.70
N ASP A 172 10.06 -3.20 0.06
CA ASP A 172 8.62 -3.26 -0.24
C ASP A 172 7.98 -1.89 -0.03
N VAL A 173 8.38 -1.20 1.05
CA VAL A 173 7.93 0.15 1.36
C VAL A 173 8.44 1.15 0.34
N VAL A 174 9.72 1.08 -0.05
CA VAL A 174 10.30 1.96 -1.08
C VAL A 174 9.56 1.81 -2.42
N ARG A 175 9.25 0.58 -2.83
CA ARG A 175 8.48 0.30 -4.05
C ARG A 175 7.06 0.86 -3.97
N LEU A 176 6.40 0.73 -2.81
CA LEU A 176 5.10 1.33 -2.58
C LEU A 176 5.14 2.85 -2.75
N ILE A 177 6.11 3.53 -2.12
CA ILE A 177 6.23 4.98 -2.20
C ILE A 177 6.47 5.43 -3.65
N ARG A 178 7.41 4.79 -4.36
CA ARG A 178 7.65 5.09 -5.79
C ARG A 178 6.36 4.95 -6.60
N TYR A 179 5.67 3.82 -6.46
CA TYR A 179 4.41 3.60 -7.17
C TYR A 179 3.38 4.69 -6.89
N CYS A 180 3.19 5.07 -5.64
CA CYS A 180 2.22 6.10 -5.26
C CYS A 180 2.55 7.44 -5.92
N TYR A 181 3.81 7.88 -5.88
CA TYR A 181 4.21 9.15 -6.44
C TYR A 181 4.27 9.17 -7.96
N ASP A 182 4.51 8.02 -8.61
CA ASP A 182 4.50 7.88 -10.06
C ASP A 182 3.08 7.82 -10.66
N ASN A 183 2.09 7.38 -9.88
CA ASN A 183 0.74 7.09 -10.40
C ASN A 183 -0.38 7.96 -9.82
N THR A 184 -0.08 8.92 -8.95
CA THR A 184 -1.05 9.90 -8.46
C THR A 184 -0.62 11.31 -8.79
N ALA A 185 -1.57 12.25 -8.86
CA ALA A 185 -1.27 13.62 -9.21
C ALA A 185 -0.59 14.37 -8.05
N GLY A 186 0.47 15.13 -8.36
CA GLY A 186 1.01 16.16 -7.49
C GLY A 186 0.16 17.43 -7.56
N GLY A 187 0.20 18.26 -6.53
CA GLY A 187 -0.54 19.53 -6.58
C GLY A 187 -0.70 20.22 -5.25
N THR A 188 -1.62 21.23 -5.23
CA THR A 188 -1.94 22.02 -4.02
C THR A 188 -2.71 21.21 -2.98
N ASN A 189 -3.52 20.27 -3.42
CA ASN A 189 -4.18 19.31 -2.54
C ASN A 189 -3.33 18.03 -2.50
N GLU A 190 -2.89 17.68 -1.29
CA GLU A 190 -2.13 16.44 -1.08
C GLU A 190 -3.03 15.23 -1.37
N ASP A 191 -2.60 14.38 -2.31
CA ASP A 191 -3.28 13.13 -2.61
C ASP A 191 -3.40 12.24 -1.37
N ARG A 192 -4.56 11.59 -1.19
CA ARG A 192 -4.87 10.78 0.01
C ARG A 192 -3.93 9.59 0.17
N LEU A 193 -3.54 8.95 -0.92
CA LEU A 193 -2.60 7.82 -0.91
C LEU A 193 -1.18 8.31 -0.60
N ARG A 194 -0.73 9.43 -1.21
CA ARG A 194 0.55 10.06 -0.88
C ARG A 194 0.64 10.43 0.59
N ARG A 195 -0.42 11.04 1.13
CA ARG A 195 -0.48 11.37 2.56
C ARG A 195 -0.33 10.14 3.45
N LEU A 196 -1.03 9.04 3.12
CA LEU A 196 -0.96 7.80 3.89
C LEU A 196 0.47 7.23 3.93
N VAL A 197 1.10 7.07 2.76
CA VAL A 197 2.45 6.47 2.68
C VAL A 197 3.52 7.39 3.27
N THR A 198 3.38 8.70 3.11
CA THR A 198 4.31 9.69 3.69
C THR A 198 4.23 9.70 5.20
N MET A 199 3.02 9.63 5.77
CA MET A 199 2.83 9.56 7.22
C MET A 199 3.42 8.25 7.79
N TYR A 200 3.16 7.11 7.15
CA TYR A 200 3.79 5.84 7.53
C TYR A 200 5.32 5.92 7.50
N THR A 201 5.86 6.53 6.45
CA THR A 201 7.31 6.74 6.30
C THR A 201 7.87 7.62 7.41
N ALA A 202 7.19 8.72 7.75
CA ALA A 202 7.61 9.60 8.84
C ALA A 202 7.60 8.89 10.21
N CYS A 203 6.67 7.93 10.42
CA CYS A 203 6.67 7.09 11.62
C CYS A 203 7.87 6.15 11.71
N ASN A 204 8.45 5.75 10.56
CA ASN A 204 9.49 4.72 10.47
C ASN A 204 10.81 5.24 9.88
N VAL A 205 10.98 6.55 9.79
CA VAL A 205 12.08 7.17 9.04
C VAL A 205 13.47 6.72 9.53
N GLU A 206 13.64 6.52 10.83
CA GLU A 206 14.91 6.09 11.43
C GLU A 206 15.35 4.72 10.92
N THR A 207 14.41 3.79 10.79
CA THR A 207 14.67 2.44 10.25
C THR A 207 14.87 2.47 8.73
N LEU A 208 14.06 3.25 8.02
CA LEU A 208 14.12 3.36 6.57
C LEU A 208 15.42 4.03 6.10
N TRP A 209 15.94 4.98 6.88
CA TRP A 209 17.17 5.71 6.58
C TRP A 209 18.42 4.84 6.50
N GLU A 210 18.39 3.64 7.07
CA GLU A 210 19.52 2.69 7.00
C GLU A 210 19.67 2.02 5.61
N ASP A 211 18.74 2.24 4.68
CA ASP A 211 18.73 1.61 3.36
C ASP A 211 19.06 2.60 2.25
N GLU A 212 20.00 2.23 1.37
CA GLU A 212 20.48 3.08 0.28
C GLU A 212 19.36 3.38 -0.75
N GLU A 213 18.45 2.43 -1.03
CA GLU A 213 17.34 2.65 -1.97
C GLU A 213 16.35 3.70 -1.44
N PHE A 214 16.22 3.81 -0.11
CA PHE A 214 15.41 4.86 0.51
C PHE A 214 16.10 6.23 0.42
N ALA A 215 17.42 6.30 0.62
CA ALA A 215 18.18 7.53 0.44
C ALA A 215 18.07 8.03 -1.02
N ASP A 216 18.26 7.14 -2.00
CA ASP A 216 18.08 7.44 -3.42
C ASP A 216 16.66 7.95 -3.75
N LEU A 217 15.65 7.39 -3.10
CA LEU A 217 14.26 7.82 -3.29
C LEU A 217 14.08 9.28 -2.84
N ILE A 218 14.65 9.66 -1.69
CA ILE A 218 14.58 11.03 -1.18
C ILE A 218 15.29 12.00 -2.12
N GLU A 219 16.46 11.62 -2.66
CA GLU A 219 17.23 12.45 -3.59
C GLU A 219 16.51 12.64 -4.93
N THR A 220 15.85 11.61 -5.41
CA THR A 220 15.24 11.61 -6.75
C THR A 220 13.80 12.13 -6.77
N ASN A 221 13.07 12.07 -5.63
CA ASN A 221 11.67 12.49 -5.56
C ASN A 221 11.47 13.67 -4.59
N GLY A 222 11.63 14.89 -5.10
CA GLY A 222 11.52 16.11 -4.30
C GLY A 222 10.12 16.36 -3.72
N GLU A 223 9.03 15.90 -4.36
CA GLU A 223 7.68 16.01 -3.81
C GLU A 223 7.53 15.12 -2.57
N PHE A 224 8.01 13.89 -2.65
CA PHE A 224 8.05 12.98 -1.50
C PHE A 224 8.89 13.53 -0.36
N ALA A 225 10.11 13.97 -0.65
CA ALA A 225 11.02 14.55 0.35
C ALA A 225 10.38 15.75 1.07
N LYS A 226 9.72 16.65 0.34
CA LYS A 226 9.00 17.80 0.90
C LYS A 226 7.83 17.36 1.80
N GLY A 227 7.05 16.36 1.38
CA GLY A 227 5.95 15.79 2.16
C GLY A 227 6.45 15.15 3.45
N LEU A 228 7.53 14.36 3.37
CA LEU A 228 8.16 13.70 4.51
C LEU A 228 8.65 14.72 5.55
N VAL A 229 9.39 15.75 5.14
CA VAL A 229 9.85 16.82 6.03
C VAL A 229 8.67 17.51 6.71
N ARG A 230 7.58 17.81 5.98
CA ARG A 230 6.37 18.41 6.55
C ARG A 230 5.75 17.53 7.63
N SER A 231 5.61 16.22 7.37
CA SER A 231 5.08 15.27 8.34
C SER A 231 5.97 15.12 9.57
N MET A 232 7.29 15.18 9.38
CA MET A 232 8.24 15.13 10.49
C MET A 232 8.24 16.41 11.35
N LEU A 233 8.03 17.58 10.77
CA LEU A 233 7.92 18.84 11.52
C LEU A 233 6.70 18.87 12.45
N GLY A 234 5.61 18.15 12.11
CA GLY A 234 4.48 17.94 13.00
C GLY A 234 4.84 17.21 14.31
N ARG A 235 5.98 16.50 14.38
CA ARG A 235 6.48 15.84 15.60
C ARG A 235 7.12 16.81 16.60
N LEU A 236 7.51 18.00 16.15
CA LEU A 236 8.30 18.95 16.93
C LEU A 236 7.42 20.00 17.67
N ASN A 237 6.13 19.99 17.39
CA ASN A 237 5.13 20.85 18.03
C ASN A 237 4.24 20.04 18.96
#